data_942d219207a3d633607d0ce39b592763
#
_entry.id   942d219207a3d633607d0ce39b592763
#
_cell.length_a   1.000
_cell.length_b   1.000
_cell.length_c   1.000
_cell.angle_alpha   90.00
_cell.angle_beta   90.00
_cell.angle_gamma   90.00
#
_symmetry.space_group_name_H-M   'P 1'
#
loop_
_entity.id
_entity.type
_entity.pdbx_description
1 polymer ?
#
loop_
_entity_poly.entity_id
_entity_poly.type
_entity_poly.pdbx_seq_one_letter_code
_entity_poly.pdbx_strand_id
1 'polypeptide(L)'
;IRDRLIDVLKSEDIRYSEQMLLSMFTGMRMGEINALEVKDINFNDRTIKICKTVSRGLNGKTYISGSTKTKAGMRTIYFNDDMADFLKQCIGDKKDGLIFASSVDKLVTTNQVNYQYANTLKKYDILDKSVYGKVDLHSLRHTYATRCIESGMPAKVLQNLLGHTDIRITLDTSVSYTHLTLPT
;
A
#
# COMPACT_ATOMS: atom_id res chain seq x y z
N ILE A 1 10.56 -2.39 14.38
CA ILE A 1 10.52 -2.95 13.01
C ILE A 1 9.98 -1.90 12.04
N ARG A 2 8.75 -1.42 12.22
CA ARG A 2 8.10 -0.48 11.31
C ARG A 2 8.94 0.78 11.07
N ASP A 3 9.35 1.47 12.13
CA ASP A 3 10.06 2.74 12.03
C ASP A 3 11.43 2.54 11.35
N ARG A 4 12.14 1.47 11.70
CA ARG A 4 13.39 1.09 11.01
C ARG A 4 13.17 0.83 9.52
N LEU A 5 12.06 0.18 9.12
CA LEU A 5 11.72 -0.01 7.72
C LEU A 5 11.44 1.32 7.01
N ILE A 6 10.70 2.23 7.65
CA ILE A 6 10.42 3.56 7.10
C ILE A 6 11.73 4.33 6.90
N ASP A 7 12.63 4.33 7.89
CA ASP A 7 13.91 5.02 7.81
C ASP A 7 14.76 4.48 6.65
N VAL A 8 14.86 3.16 6.51
CA VAL A 8 15.57 2.52 5.41
C VAL A 8 14.93 2.85 4.06
N LEU A 9 13.60 2.82 3.94
CA LEU A 9 12.91 3.15 2.69
C LEU A 9 13.03 4.62 2.29
N LYS A 10 13.30 5.53 3.25
CA LYS A 10 13.48 6.97 3.00
C LYS A 10 14.92 7.36 2.75
N SER A 11 15.88 6.70 3.41
CA SER A 11 17.29 7.09 3.40
C SER A 11 18.11 6.39 2.31
N GLU A 12 17.65 5.24 1.84
CA GLU A 12 18.39 4.40 0.91
C GLU A 12 17.78 4.43 -0.50
N ASP A 13 18.60 4.30 -1.52
CA ASP A 13 18.13 4.16 -2.92
C ASP A 13 17.55 2.74 -3.13
N ILE A 14 16.31 2.59 -2.72
CA ILE A 14 15.57 1.33 -2.84
C ILE A 14 14.50 1.47 -3.90
N ARG A 15 14.61 0.67 -4.94
CA ARG A 15 13.59 0.62 -5.99
C ARG A 15 12.23 0.29 -5.40
N TYR A 16 11.19 1.02 -5.80
CA TYR A 16 9.80 0.88 -5.32
C TYR A 16 9.59 1.27 -3.85
N SER A 17 10.52 1.99 -3.21
CA SER A 17 10.36 2.46 -1.83
C SER A 17 9.10 3.32 -1.66
N GLU A 18 8.83 4.19 -2.63
CA GLU A 18 7.66 5.08 -2.63
C GLU A 18 6.33 4.30 -2.61
N GLN A 19 6.22 3.22 -3.42
CA GLN A 19 5.03 2.37 -3.41
C GLN A 19 4.86 1.63 -2.08
N MET A 20 5.95 1.16 -1.48
CA MET A 20 5.93 0.51 -0.17
C MET A 20 5.49 1.49 0.92
N LEU A 21 6.06 2.70 0.94
CA LEU A 21 5.67 3.78 1.87
C LEU A 21 4.20 4.17 1.68
N LEU A 22 3.74 4.34 0.44
CA LEU A 22 2.35 4.66 0.16
C LEU A 22 1.39 3.57 0.67
N SER A 23 1.76 2.29 0.54
CA SER A 23 0.99 1.18 1.10
C SER A 23 0.92 1.22 2.63
N MET A 24 2.04 1.56 3.29
CA MET A 24 2.11 1.67 4.76
C MET A 24 1.29 2.84 5.30
N PHE A 25 1.17 3.94 4.54
CA PHE A 25 0.50 5.15 5.00
C PHE A 25 -0.97 5.24 4.60
N THR A 26 -1.41 4.47 3.61
CA THR A 26 -2.79 4.52 3.09
C THR A 26 -3.54 3.21 3.19
N GLY A 27 -2.85 2.11 3.41
CA GLY A 27 -3.43 0.77 3.37
C GLY A 27 -3.89 0.32 1.98
N MET A 28 -3.54 1.02 0.91
CA MET A 28 -3.86 0.62 -0.47
C MET A 28 -3.20 -0.71 -0.82
N ARG A 29 -3.88 -1.48 -1.68
CA ARG A 29 -3.27 -2.69 -2.27
C ARG A 29 -2.19 -2.31 -3.26
N MET A 30 -1.13 -3.08 -3.34
CA MET A 30 0.00 -2.77 -4.25
C MET A 30 -0.44 -2.66 -5.71
N GLY A 31 -1.38 -3.49 -6.17
CA GLY A 31 -1.94 -3.39 -7.51
C GLY A 31 -2.70 -2.09 -7.76
N GLU A 32 -3.38 -1.53 -6.75
CA GLU A 32 -4.05 -0.23 -6.81
C GLU A 32 -3.02 0.90 -6.91
N ILE A 33 -1.97 0.85 -6.09
CA ILE A 33 -0.85 1.83 -6.11
C ILE A 33 -0.18 1.84 -7.48
N ASN A 34 0.16 0.67 -8.01
CA ASN A 34 0.83 0.55 -9.30
C ASN A 34 -0.05 1.00 -10.49
N ALA A 35 -1.37 1.14 -10.29
CA ALA A 35 -2.32 1.63 -11.29
C ALA A 35 -2.67 3.11 -11.12
N LEU A 36 -2.12 3.81 -10.10
CA LEU A 36 -2.40 5.24 -9.88
C LEU A 36 -1.88 6.09 -11.02
N GLU A 37 -2.75 6.97 -11.49
CA GLU A 37 -2.42 8.05 -12.43
C GLU A 37 -2.49 9.41 -11.74
N VAL A 38 -1.81 10.39 -12.31
CA VAL A 38 -1.80 11.78 -11.79
C VAL A 38 -3.22 12.33 -11.61
N LYS A 39 -4.12 12.05 -12.57
CA LYS A 39 -5.54 12.48 -12.52
C LYS A 39 -6.36 11.86 -11.38
N ASP A 40 -5.87 10.78 -10.74
CA ASP A 40 -6.55 10.14 -9.62
C ASP A 40 -6.28 10.88 -8.29
N ILE A 41 -5.35 11.85 -8.29
CA ILE A 41 -4.99 12.67 -7.13
C ILE A 41 -5.64 14.05 -7.27
N ASN A 42 -6.46 14.42 -6.31
CA ASN A 42 -7.00 15.79 -6.21
C ASN A 42 -6.35 16.49 -5.00
N PHE A 43 -5.44 17.41 -5.27
CA PHE A 43 -4.73 18.16 -4.23
C PHE A 43 -5.61 19.23 -3.56
N ASN A 44 -6.62 19.75 -4.26
CA ASN A 44 -7.54 20.74 -3.69
C ASN A 44 -8.45 20.10 -2.63
N ASP A 45 -9.03 18.94 -2.95
CA ASP A 45 -9.93 18.20 -2.06
C ASP A 45 -9.16 17.24 -1.13
N ARG A 46 -7.83 17.12 -1.29
CA ARG A 46 -6.98 16.19 -0.52
C ARG A 46 -7.45 14.75 -0.64
N THR A 47 -7.70 14.28 -1.87
CA THR A 47 -8.24 12.93 -2.11
C THR A 47 -7.47 12.14 -3.14
N ILE A 48 -7.42 10.81 -2.93
CA ILE A 48 -6.98 9.80 -3.89
C ILE A 48 -8.19 8.98 -4.30
N LYS A 49 -8.51 8.95 -5.58
CA LYS A 49 -9.57 8.10 -6.13
C LYS A 49 -9.01 6.74 -6.53
N ILE A 50 -9.49 5.68 -5.88
CA ILE A 50 -9.11 4.30 -6.19
C ILE A 50 -10.22 3.66 -7.01
N CYS A 51 -9.95 3.35 -8.27
CA CYS A 51 -10.93 2.78 -9.19
C CYS A 51 -10.35 1.72 -10.14
N LYS A 52 -9.06 1.43 -10.04
CA LYS A 52 -8.35 0.50 -10.93
C LYS A 52 -7.22 -0.22 -10.23
N THR A 53 -6.74 -1.29 -10.82
CA THR A 53 -5.64 -2.11 -10.29
C THR A 53 -4.82 -2.72 -11.41
N VAL A 54 -3.53 -2.88 -11.20
CA VAL A 54 -2.68 -3.70 -12.08
C VAL A 54 -2.95 -5.16 -11.78
N SER A 55 -3.34 -5.89 -12.81
CA SER A 55 -3.66 -7.32 -12.76
C SER A 55 -2.83 -8.11 -13.78
N ARG A 56 -2.70 -9.41 -13.55
CA ARG A 56 -2.05 -10.33 -14.48
C ARG A 56 -3.09 -11.24 -15.09
N GLY A 57 -3.15 -11.29 -16.43
CA GLY A 57 -4.03 -12.18 -17.18
C GLY A 57 -3.52 -13.63 -17.21
N LEU A 58 -4.39 -14.54 -17.67
CA LEU A 58 -4.07 -15.97 -17.82
C LEU A 58 -2.89 -16.21 -18.76
N ASN A 59 -2.70 -15.34 -19.75
CA ASN A 59 -1.58 -15.37 -20.70
C ASN A 59 -0.28 -14.74 -20.12
N GLY A 60 -0.24 -14.43 -18.85
CA GLY A 60 0.89 -13.80 -18.17
C GLY A 60 1.07 -12.29 -18.46
N LYS A 61 0.29 -11.70 -19.38
CA LYS A 61 0.36 -10.26 -19.67
C LYS A 61 -0.21 -9.45 -18.52
N THR A 62 0.46 -8.34 -18.22
CA THR A 62 0.02 -7.37 -17.20
C THR A 62 -0.86 -6.32 -17.87
N TYR A 63 -1.96 -5.95 -17.23
CA TYR A 63 -2.89 -4.93 -17.71
C TYR A 63 -3.50 -4.17 -16.54
N ILE A 64 -4.01 -2.98 -16.82
CA ILE A 64 -4.83 -2.22 -15.87
C ILE A 64 -6.27 -2.69 -16.00
N SER A 65 -6.78 -3.29 -14.96
CA SER A 65 -8.20 -3.61 -14.83
C SER A 65 -8.92 -2.36 -14.35
N GLY A 66 -9.85 -1.88 -15.15
CA GLY A 66 -10.80 -0.86 -14.72
C GLY A 66 -11.76 -1.49 -13.72
N SER A 67 -11.94 -0.82 -12.59
CA SER A 67 -12.88 -1.16 -11.53
C SER A 67 -12.83 -2.63 -11.09
N THR A 68 -12.44 -2.83 -9.89
CA THR A 68 -12.66 -4.05 -9.11
C THR A 68 -14.06 -4.61 -9.41
N LYS A 69 -14.18 -5.91 -9.56
CA LYS A 69 -15.43 -6.66 -9.82
C LYS A 69 -16.57 -6.35 -8.84
N THR A 70 -16.35 -5.47 -7.85
CA THR A 70 -17.34 -5.08 -6.84
C THR A 70 -17.30 -3.56 -6.60
N LYS A 71 -18.48 -2.96 -6.33
CA LYS A 71 -18.61 -1.56 -5.90
C LYS A 71 -17.72 -1.20 -4.70
N ALA A 72 -17.44 -2.17 -3.82
CA ALA A 72 -16.58 -2.01 -2.63
C ALA A 72 -15.09 -1.70 -2.96
N GLY A 73 -14.65 -1.97 -4.17
CA GLY A 73 -13.28 -1.65 -4.60
C GLY A 73 -13.09 -0.21 -5.03
N MET A 74 -14.17 0.50 -5.39
CA MET A 74 -14.12 1.93 -5.71
C MET A 74 -14.28 2.72 -4.42
N ARG A 75 -13.26 3.48 -4.07
CA ARG A 75 -13.25 4.29 -2.84
C ARG A 75 -12.38 5.52 -2.99
N THR A 76 -12.59 6.46 -2.10
CA THR A 76 -11.79 7.67 -1.97
C THR A 76 -11.05 7.61 -0.64
N ILE A 77 -9.74 7.89 -0.67
CA ILE A 77 -8.90 8.05 0.51
C ILE A 77 -8.59 9.54 0.66
N TYR A 78 -8.73 10.07 1.87
CA TYR A 78 -8.34 11.43 2.22
C TYR A 78 -6.91 11.43 2.73
N PHE A 79 -6.16 12.52 2.47
CA PHE A 79 -4.78 12.65 2.91
C PHE A 79 -4.49 14.03 3.53
N ASN A 80 -3.49 14.08 4.40
CA ASN A 80 -2.99 15.28 5.06
C ASN A 80 -1.88 15.98 4.25
N ASP A 81 -1.34 17.07 4.78
CA ASP A 81 -0.29 17.86 4.13
C ASP A 81 1.00 17.07 3.90
N ASP A 82 1.45 16.28 4.88
CA ASP A 82 2.66 15.45 4.75
C ASP A 82 2.54 14.46 3.58
N MET A 83 1.35 13.86 3.43
CA MET A 83 1.07 12.96 2.31
C MET A 83 0.96 13.73 1.00
N ALA A 84 0.45 14.97 1.01
CA ALA A 84 0.41 15.81 -0.19
C ALA A 84 1.84 16.06 -0.72
N ASP A 85 2.77 16.40 0.15
CA ASP A 85 4.16 16.67 -0.23
C ASP A 85 4.86 15.38 -0.70
N PHE A 86 4.61 14.26 -0.04
CA PHE A 86 5.09 12.95 -0.50
C PHE A 86 4.54 12.61 -1.90
N LEU A 87 3.25 12.80 -2.15
CA LEU A 87 2.64 12.53 -3.46
C LEU A 87 3.20 13.46 -4.55
N LYS A 88 3.45 14.73 -4.24
CA LYS A 88 4.12 15.65 -5.18
C LYS A 88 5.51 15.16 -5.56
N GLN A 89 6.29 14.67 -4.59
CA GLN A 89 7.61 14.07 -4.86
C GLN A 89 7.49 12.84 -5.78
N CYS A 90 6.54 11.92 -5.52
CA CYS A 90 6.30 10.75 -6.37
C CYS A 90 5.87 11.12 -7.80
N ILE A 91 5.08 12.16 -7.95
CA ILE A 91 4.61 12.66 -9.25
C ILE A 91 5.76 13.35 -10.01
N GLY A 92 6.58 14.15 -9.31
CA GLY A 92 7.62 14.97 -9.93
C GLY A 92 7.03 15.91 -11.00
N ASP A 93 7.65 15.97 -12.16
CA ASP A 93 7.24 16.85 -13.28
C ASP A 93 6.15 16.23 -14.18
N LYS A 94 5.61 15.04 -13.84
CA LYS A 94 4.58 14.38 -14.64
C LYS A 94 3.27 15.17 -14.61
N LYS A 95 2.72 15.45 -15.79
CA LYS A 95 1.42 16.14 -15.92
C LYS A 95 0.26 15.16 -16.03
N ASP A 96 0.52 13.95 -16.52
CA ASP A 96 -0.47 12.89 -16.72
C ASP A 96 0.16 11.50 -16.65
N GLY A 97 -0.67 10.45 -16.87
CA GLY A 97 -0.22 9.06 -16.91
C GLY A 97 0.03 8.46 -15.53
N LEU A 98 0.69 7.31 -15.53
CA LEU A 98 1.01 6.54 -14.32
C LEU A 98 2.04 7.25 -13.45
N ILE A 99 1.76 7.35 -12.16
CA ILE A 99 2.71 7.87 -11.17
C ILE A 99 3.91 6.93 -11.07
N PHE A 100 3.65 5.62 -10.96
CA PHE A 100 4.66 4.58 -10.77
C PHE A 100 4.79 3.72 -12.04
N ALA A 101 5.60 4.16 -12.99
CA ALA A 101 5.93 3.39 -14.18
C ALA A 101 7.35 2.81 -14.07
N SER A 102 7.55 1.58 -14.55
CA SER A 102 8.87 1.00 -14.75
C SER A 102 9.33 1.38 -16.15
N SER A 103 10.34 2.24 -16.31
CA SER A 103 10.90 2.70 -17.59
C SER A 103 9.97 2.52 -18.82
N VAL A 104 9.69 3.61 -19.52
CA VAL A 104 8.89 3.70 -20.75
C VAL A 104 7.68 2.76 -20.78
N ASP A 105 6.57 3.21 -20.16
CA ASP A 105 5.21 2.63 -20.25
C ASP A 105 5.02 1.17 -19.76
N LYS A 106 5.95 0.60 -19.02
CA LYS A 106 5.77 -0.74 -18.45
C LYS A 106 5.11 -0.68 -17.08
N LEU A 107 4.00 -1.41 -16.95
CA LEU A 107 3.31 -1.58 -15.67
C LEU A 107 4.21 -2.28 -14.66
N VAL A 108 4.31 -1.70 -13.46
CA VAL A 108 4.95 -2.36 -12.31
C VAL A 108 4.01 -3.44 -11.79
N THR A 109 4.53 -4.64 -11.59
CA THR A 109 3.75 -5.75 -11.04
C THR A 109 3.93 -5.85 -9.52
N THR A 110 2.92 -6.36 -8.84
CA THR A 110 3.01 -6.66 -7.40
C THR A 110 4.17 -7.59 -7.07
N ASN A 111 4.47 -8.56 -7.96
CA ASN A 111 5.57 -9.50 -7.75
C ASN A 111 6.95 -8.83 -7.77
N GLN A 112 7.15 -7.82 -8.65
CA GLN A 112 8.40 -7.05 -8.68
C GLN A 112 8.63 -6.30 -7.37
N VAL A 113 7.58 -5.63 -6.88
CA VAL A 113 7.65 -4.90 -5.60
C VAL A 113 7.85 -5.87 -4.44
N ASN A 114 7.16 -7.02 -4.44
CA ASN A 114 7.28 -8.04 -3.39
C ASN A 114 8.69 -8.65 -3.33
N TYR A 115 9.29 -8.91 -4.49
CA TYR A 115 10.68 -9.37 -4.57
C TYR A 115 11.65 -8.35 -3.97
N GLN A 116 11.50 -7.06 -4.36
CA GLN A 116 12.33 -5.98 -3.81
C GLN A 116 12.12 -5.83 -2.29
N TYR A 117 10.88 -5.88 -1.82
CA TYR A 117 10.54 -5.82 -0.40
C TYR A 117 11.24 -6.92 0.40
N ALA A 118 11.15 -8.17 -0.07
CA ALA A 118 11.81 -9.30 0.58
C ALA A 118 13.34 -9.14 0.63
N ASN A 119 13.94 -8.61 -0.45
CA ASN A 119 15.38 -8.33 -0.51
C ASN A 119 15.77 -7.20 0.46
N THR A 120 14.95 -6.15 0.56
CA THR A 120 15.17 -5.05 1.50
C THR A 120 15.14 -5.53 2.95
N LEU A 121 14.13 -6.31 3.33
CA LEU A 121 14.03 -6.88 4.67
C LEU A 121 15.27 -7.72 5.03
N LYS A 122 15.76 -8.49 4.07
CA LYS A 122 16.96 -9.33 4.25
C LYS A 122 18.24 -8.50 4.30
N LYS A 123 18.43 -7.57 3.35
CA LYS A 123 19.65 -6.77 3.23
C LYS A 123 19.92 -5.91 4.46
N TYR A 124 18.85 -5.33 5.02
CA TYR A 124 18.97 -4.42 6.17
C TYR A 124 18.64 -5.09 7.51
N ASP A 125 18.51 -6.42 7.52
CA ASP A 125 18.23 -7.22 8.73
C ASP A 125 17.07 -6.63 9.55
N ILE A 126 15.96 -6.28 8.85
CA ILE A 126 14.80 -5.63 9.47
C ILE A 126 13.92 -6.64 10.19
N LEU A 127 13.92 -7.90 9.73
CA LEU A 127 13.01 -8.93 10.18
C LEU A 127 13.74 -10.27 10.30
N ASP A 128 13.68 -10.86 11.48
CA ASP A 128 14.11 -12.24 11.68
C ASP A 128 13.01 -13.20 11.18
N LYS A 129 13.30 -13.90 10.08
CA LYS A 129 12.38 -14.86 9.47
C LYS A 129 12.07 -16.05 10.37
N SER A 130 12.95 -16.40 11.31
CA SER A 130 12.74 -17.51 12.25
C SER A 130 11.62 -17.17 13.25
N VAL A 131 11.45 -15.89 13.55
CA VAL A 131 10.43 -15.39 14.49
C VAL A 131 9.12 -15.06 13.76
N TYR A 132 9.19 -14.41 12.59
CA TYR A 132 8.02 -13.83 11.92
C TYR A 132 7.54 -14.62 10.69
N GLY A 133 8.25 -15.67 10.31
CA GLY A 133 7.90 -16.48 9.16
C GLY A 133 7.98 -15.73 7.82
N LYS A 134 7.08 -16.04 6.91
CA LYS A 134 7.03 -15.41 5.59
C LYS A 134 6.27 -14.10 5.65
N VAL A 135 6.97 -12.99 5.48
CA VAL A 135 6.39 -11.64 5.41
C VAL A 135 6.34 -11.18 3.95
N ASP A 136 5.21 -10.69 3.50
CA ASP A 136 4.97 -10.17 2.16
C ASP A 136 4.41 -8.73 2.20
N LEU A 137 4.14 -8.15 1.03
CA LEU A 137 3.61 -6.78 0.91
C LEU A 137 2.27 -6.57 1.62
N HIS A 138 1.49 -7.63 1.88
CA HIS A 138 0.23 -7.50 2.63
C HIS A 138 0.49 -7.04 4.06
N SER A 139 1.66 -7.35 4.62
CA SER A 139 2.05 -6.89 5.95
C SER A 139 2.13 -5.37 6.08
N LEU A 140 2.45 -4.65 4.99
CA LEU A 140 2.45 -3.18 4.98
C LEU A 140 1.03 -2.63 5.20
N ARG A 141 0.06 -3.20 4.51
CA ARG A 141 -1.35 -2.86 4.67
C ARG A 141 -1.90 -3.30 6.02
N HIS A 142 -1.48 -4.45 6.55
CA HIS A 142 -1.82 -4.88 7.91
C HIS A 142 -1.28 -3.89 8.95
N THR A 143 -0.04 -3.41 8.77
CA THR A 143 0.55 -2.38 9.63
C THR A 143 -0.31 -1.12 9.66
N TYR A 144 -0.79 -0.64 8.51
CA TYR A 144 -1.72 0.48 8.43
C TYR A 144 -3.03 0.19 9.21
N ALA A 145 -3.66 -0.96 8.93
CA ALA A 145 -4.92 -1.33 9.57
C ALA A 145 -4.80 -1.38 11.09
N THR A 146 -3.73 -1.98 11.59
CA THR A 146 -3.44 -2.03 13.02
C THR A 146 -3.31 -0.65 13.65
N ARG A 147 -2.52 0.25 13.02
CA ARG A 147 -2.35 1.62 13.53
C ARG A 147 -3.67 2.39 13.56
N CYS A 148 -4.53 2.18 12.58
CA CYS A 148 -5.87 2.77 12.58
C CYS A 148 -6.71 2.26 13.76
N ILE A 149 -6.66 0.96 14.05
CA ILE A 149 -7.38 0.37 15.19
C ILE A 149 -6.82 0.88 16.52
N GLU A 150 -5.50 0.89 16.68
CA GLU A 150 -4.82 1.41 17.87
C GLU A 150 -5.14 2.89 18.14
N SER A 151 -5.36 3.68 17.08
CA SER A 151 -5.80 5.08 17.19
C SER A 151 -7.30 5.24 17.45
N GLY A 152 -8.05 4.16 17.65
CA GLY A 152 -9.48 4.19 17.95
C GLY A 152 -10.39 4.32 16.72
N MET A 153 -9.88 4.09 15.51
CA MET A 153 -10.71 4.15 14.31
C MET A 153 -11.79 3.05 14.33
N PRO A 154 -13.08 3.39 14.14
CA PRO A 154 -14.13 2.38 14.06
C PRO A 154 -13.90 1.37 12.94
N ALA A 155 -14.09 0.07 13.23
CA ALA A 155 -13.84 -1.01 12.26
C ALA A 155 -14.60 -0.83 10.93
N LYS A 156 -15.81 -0.23 10.97
CA LYS A 156 -16.60 0.07 9.78
C LYS A 156 -15.96 1.13 8.89
N VAL A 157 -15.34 2.15 9.47
CA VAL A 157 -14.61 3.18 8.75
C VAL A 157 -13.38 2.56 8.10
N LEU A 158 -12.62 1.78 8.87
CA LEU A 158 -11.45 1.07 8.37
C LEU A 158 -11.80 0.09 7.26
N GLN A 159 -12.91 -0.66 7.37
CA GLN A 159 -13.42 -1.53 6.31
C GLN A 159 -13.58 -0.77 4.99
N ASN A 160 -14.20 0.40 5.04
CA ASN A 160 -14.43 1.24 3.86
C ASN A 160 -13.11 1.76 3.28
N LEU A 161 -12.20 2.26 4.11
CA LEU A 161 -10.88 2.75 3.68
C LEU A 161 -10.04 1.64 3.02
N LEU A 162 -10.08 0.45 3.58
CA LEU A 162 -9.40 -0.70 3.01
C LEU A 162 -10.12 -1.29 1.78
N GLY A 163 -11.41 -1.03 1.59
CA GLY A 163 -12.20 -1.64 0.52
C GLY A 163 -12.35 -3.16 0.72
N HIS A 164 -12.60 -3.59 1.97
CA HIS A 164 -12.96 -4.97 2.29
C HIS A 164 -14.45 -5.18 2.05
N THR A 165 -14.80 -6.22 1.31
CA THR A 165 -16.20 -6.61 1.08
C THR A 165 -16.87 -7.15 2.33
N ASP A 166 -16.10 -7.80 3.21
CA ASP A 166 -16.55 -8.40 4.46
C ASP A 166 -15.84 -7.75 5.65
N ILE A 167 -16.61 -7.33 6.65
CA ILE A 167 -16.07 -6.73 7.89
C ILE A 167 -15.22 -7.71 8.69
N ARG A 168 -15.50 -9.01 8.57
CA ARG A 168 -14.71 -10.06 9.24
C ARG A 168 -13.23 -9.98 8.89
N ILE A 169 -12.90 -9.69 7.63
CA ILE A 169 -11.50 -9.51 7.19
C ILE A 169 -10.81 -8.36 7.95
N THR A 170 -11.56 -7.31 8.27
CA THR A 170 -11.04 -6.17 9.05
C THR A 170 -10.92 -6.54 10.54
N LEU A 171 -11.88 -7.28 11.08
CA LEU A 171 -11.87 -7.71 12.47
C LEU A 171 -10.82 -8.79 12.73
N ASP A 172 -10.60 -9.72 11.81
CA ASP A 172 -9.53 -10.73 11.91
C ASP A 172 -8.15 -10.06 12.01
N THR A 173 -7.96 -8.95 11.32
CA THR A 173 -6.75 -8.12 11.46
C THR A 173 -6.63 -7.57 12.88
N SER A 174 -7.73 -7.23 13.56
CA SER A 174 -7.73 -6.72 14.94
C SER A 174 -7.50 -7.81 15.98
N VAL A 175 -8.08 -9.00 15.77
CA VAL A 175 -7.96 -10.14 16.72
C VAL A 175 -6.57 -10.76 16.72
N SER A 176 -5.91 -10.83 15.56
CA SER A 176 -4.53 -11.33 15.47
C SER A 176 -3.55 -10.50 16.32
N TYR A 177 -3.91 -9.28 16.71
CA TYR A 177 -3.08 -8.39 17.51
C TYR A 177 -3.28 -8.55 19.02
N THR A 178 -4.47 -8.89 19.47
CA THR A 178 -4.73 -9.11 20.92
C THR A 178 -3.98 -10.33 21.47
N HIS A 179 -3.57 -11.24 20.60
CA HIS A 179 -2.74 -12.39 20.98
C HIS A 179 -1.22 -12.15 20.91
N LEU A 180 -0.78 -11.01 20.34
CA LEU A 180 0.64 -10.64 20.22
C LEU A 180 1.07 -9.51 21.16
N THR A 181 0.16 -8.90 21.90
CA THR A 181 0.51 -8.01 23.00
C THR A 181 0.90 -8.86 24.20
N LEU A 182 2.20 -9.04 24.37
CA LEU A 182 2.79 -9.58 25.59
C LEU A 182 2.34 -8.75 26.80
N PRO A 183 2.09 -9.41 27.94
CA PRO A 183 1.77 -8.71 29.19
C PRO A 183 2.92 -7.78 29.59
N THR A 184 2.55 -6.63 30.13
CA THR A 184 3.43 -5.65 30.81
C THR A 184 4.31 -6.31 31.85
#